data_d4454830645d7b3c6a290f0fac0a8f69
#
_entry.id   d4454830645d7b3c6a290f0fac0a8f69
#
_cell.length_a   1.000
_cell.length_b   1.000
_cell.length_c   1.000
_cell.angle_alpha   90.00
_cell.angle_beta   90.00
_cell.angle_gamma   90.00
#
_symmetry.space_group_name_H-M   'P 1'
#
loop_
_entity.id
_entity.type
_entity.pdbx_description
1 polymer ?
#
loop_
_entity_poly.entity_id
_entity_poly.type
_entity_poly.pdbx_seq_one_letter_code
_entity_poly.pdbx_strand_id
1 'polypeptide(L)'
;MLLSALTALFMALGYTLGGSGGAVIALLVAAGMNLFTFWNADKIVLSMHNAREVDAQSAPEFYGLVQALSQRAGLPMPRVYVIDQDAPNAFATGRNPENAAVAATTGLLNMLTRDEVAGVMAHELGHVKNRDTLIMTMVATIAGAISMLANFGLFFRGGGNEENGHSNMIATLLAVIVAPFAAMIVQMAISRTREYGADQAGAEISGNPRALASALAKISGRAELIPNPVAERNPAAAQLYIVPVHVSELFSTHPATEKRIAALEEIAQDMGQKDGPPPMTMPSQTATRASALSPVVPPAAAPKPRRSALDPHGR
;
A
#
# COMPACT_ATOMS: atom_id res chain seq x y z
N MET A 1 19.48 2.24 9.32
CA MET A 1 19.12 2.79 10.65
C MET A 1 17.92 2.06 11.27
N LEU A 2 16.77 1.95 10.57
CA LEU A 2 15.55 1.30 11.10
C LEU A 2 15.74 -0.16 11.51
N LEU A 3 16.21 -0.99 10.58
CA LEU A 3 16.49 -2.40 10.83
C LEU A 3 17.52 -2.60 11.94
N SER A 4 18.53 -1.70 11.99
CA SER A 4 19.55 -1.74 13.04
C SER A 4 18.96 -1.43 14.42
N ALA A 5 18.05 -0.46 14.53
CA ALA A 5 17.37 -0.13 15.79
C ALA A 5 16.48 -1.28 16.27
N LEU A 6 15.72 -1.90 15.34
CA LEU A 6 14.89 -3.07 15.66
C LEU A 6 15.74 -4.26 16.08
N THR A 7 16.84 -4.54 15.38
CA THR A 7 17.80 -5.59 15.74
C THR A 7 18.39 -5.34 17.13
N ALA A 8 18.78 -4.09 17.44
CA ALA A 8 19.30 -3.74 18.77
C ALA A 8 18.25 -3.96 19.88
N LEU A 9 16.98 -3.63 19.61
CA LEU A 9 15.88 -3.87 20.54
C LEU A 9 15.70 -5.38 20.80
N PHE A 10 15.69 -6.21 19.75
CA PHE A 10 15.60 -7.67 19.89
C PHE A 10 16.79 -8.24 20.67
N MET A 11 18.00 -7.74 20.43
CA MET A 11 19.19 -8.15 21.17
C MET A 11 19.11 -7.77 22.65
N ALA A 12 18.64 -6.55 22.96
CA ALA A 12 18.46 -6.11 24.35
C ALA A 12 17.46 -7.00 25.10
N LEU A 13 16.31 -7.29 24.46
CA LEU A 13 15.31 -8.24 25.00
C LEU A 13 15.90 -9.65 25.17
N GLY A 14 16.62 -10.14 24.18
CA GLY A 14 17.28 -11.45 24.26
C GLY A 14 18.30 -11.51 25.40
N TYR A 15 19.05 -10.43 25.61
CA TYR A 15 20.01 -10.32 26.69
C TYR A 15 19.33 -10.36 28.08
N THR A 16 18.21 -9.64 28.25
CA THR A 16 17.45 -9.63 29.51
C THR A 16 16.87 -10.99 29.86
N LEU A 17 16.51 -11.81 28.84
CA LEU A 17 15.88 -13.13 29.03
C LEU A 17 16.90 -14.28 29.19
N GLY A 18 18.07 -14.19 28.51
CA GLY A 18 19.03 -15.29 28.45
C GLY A 18 20.50 -14.89 28.43
N GLY A 19 20.82 -13.66 28.91
CA GLY A 19 22.19 -13.15 28.95
C GLY A 19 22.80 -13.06 27.54
N SER A 20 24.12 -13.25 27.43
CA SER A 20 24.84 -13.20 26.15
C SER A 20 24.34 -14.25 25.13
N GLY A 21 23.96 -15.44 25.57
CA GLY A 21 23.40 -16.48 24.71
C GLY A 21 22.05 -16.06 24.13
N GLY A 22 21.17 -15.47 24.94
CA GLY A 22 19.89 -14.93 24.51
C GLY A 22 20.04 -13.78 23.48
N ALA A 23 21.01 -12.89 23.68
CA ALA A 23 21.30 -11.82 22.72
C ALA A 23 21.76 -12.35 21.36
N VAL A 24 22.60 -13.39 21.33
CA VAL A 24 23.06 -14.03 20.08
C VAL A 24 21.89 -14.70 19.35
N ILE A 25 21.04 -15.44 20.07
CA ILE A 25 19.85 -16.05 19.47
C ILE A 25 18.92 -14.97 18.90
N ALA A 26 18.66 -13.90 19.65
CA ALA A 26 17.83 -12.78 19.21
C ALA A 26 18.41 -12.08 17.96
N LEU A 27 19.74 -11.93 17.88
CA LEU A 27 20.40 -11.39 16.69
C LEU A 27 20.17 -12.28 15.47
N LEU A 28 20.34 -13.60 15.60
CA LEU A 28 20.14 -14.55 14.50
C LEU A 28 18.66 -14.54 14.02
N VAL A 29 17.72 -14.52 14.97
CA VAL A 29 16.29 -14.42 14.65
C VAL A 29 15.98 -13.10 13.95
N ALA A 30 16.46 -11.97 14.48
CA ALA A 30 16.25 -10.66 13.86
C ALA A 30 16.86 -10.58 12.45
N ALA A 31 18.06 -11.11 12.25
CA ALA A 31 18.70 -11.17 10.94
C ALA A 31 17.88 -12.02 9.94
N GLY A 32 17.42 -13.19 10.38
CA GLY A 32 16.55 -14.05 9.56
C GLY A 32 15.22 -13.37 9.19
N MET A 33 14.56 -12.72 10.16
CA MET A 33 13.32 -11.98 9.94
C MET A 33 13.55 -10.79 8.99
N ASN A 34 14.62 -10.04 9.16
CA ASN A 34 14.96 -8.91 8.28
C ASN A 34 15.19 -9.37 6.84
N LEU A 35 15.92 -10.48 6.67
CA LEU A 35 16.18 -11.07 5.37
C LEU A 35 14.87 -11.58 4.72
N PHE A 36 14.05 -12.29 5.48
CA PHE A 36 12.74 -12.76 5.02
C PHE A 36 11.84 -11.60 4.60
N THR A 37 11.76 -10.55 5.44
CA THR A 37 10.96 -9.34 5.16
C THR A 37 11.48 -8.63 3.90
N PHE A 38 12.79 -8.48 3.76
CA PHE A 38 13.37 -7.85 2.56
C PHE A 38 12.96 -8.56 1.27
N TRP A 39 12.90 -9.90 1.30
CA TRP A 39 12.57 -10.71 0.10
C TRP A 39 11.08 -10.85 -0.15
N ASN A 40 10.22 -10.72 0.86
CA ASN A 40 8.80 -11.07 0.77
C ASN A 40 7.85 -9.94 1.16
N ALA A 41 8.34 -8.75 1.49
CA ALA A 41 7.51 -7.64 1.99
C ALA A 41 6.39 -7.25 1.00
N ASP A 42 6.68 -7.26 -0.30
CA ASP A 42 5.71 -7.01 -1.37
C ASP A 42 4.55 -8.01 -1.34
N LYS A 43 4.87 -9.31 -1.22
CA LYS A 43 3.85 -10.37 -1.16
C LYS A 43 3.02 -10.29 0.10
N ILE A 44 3.65 -9.96 1.23
CA ILE A 44 2.97 -9.79 2.52
C ILE A 44 1.96 -8.64 2.42
N VAL A 45 2.39 -7.47 1.94
CA VAL A 45 1.51 -6.30 1.79
C VAL A 45 0.36 -6.58 0.82
N LEU A 46 0.62 -7.16 -0.35
CA LEU A 46 -0.41 -7.51 -1.30
C LEU A 46 -1.41 -8.53 -0.73
N SER A 47 -0.93 -9.52 0.02
CA SER A 47 -1.78 -10.51 0.70
C SER A 47 -2.65 -9.89 1.79
N MET A 48 -2.12 -8.93 2.57
CA MET A 48 -2.89 -8.21 3.60
C MET A 48 -4.08 -7.44 3.02
N HIS A 49 -3.97 -7.00 1.78
CA HIS A 49 -5.02 -6.30 1.05
C HIS A 49 -5.88 -7.22 0.16
N ASN A 50 -5.67 -8.54 0.19
CA ASN A 50 -6.31 -9.48 -0.72
C ASN A 50 -6.19 -9.05 -2.20
N ALA A 51 -5.03 -8.51 -2.58
CA ALA A 51 -4.78 -7.99 -3.91
C ALA A 51 -4.77 -9.14 -4.94
N ARG A 52 -5.51 -8.96 -6.03
CA ARG A 52 -5.57 -9.92 -7.13
C ARG A 52 -4.73 -9.43 -8.29
N GLU A 53 -3.79 -10.23 -8.74
CA GLU A 53 -2.99 -9.93 -9.92
C GLU A 53 -3.86 -9.89 -11.18
N VAL A 54 -3.61 -8.91 -12.03
CA VAL A 54 -4.34 -8.71 -13.29
C VAL A 54 -3.36 -8.56 -14.45
N ASP A 55 -3.84 -8.92 -15.63
CA ASP A 55 -3.10 -8.91 -16.87
C ASP A 55 -3.86 -8.17 -18.00
N ALA A 56 -3.32 -8.21 -19.21
CA ALA A 56 -3.93 -7.58 -20.38
C ALA A 56 -5.28 -8.21 -20.79
N GLN A 57 -5.62 -9.41 -20.29
CA GLN A 57 -6.89 -10.08 -20.58
C GLN A 57 -7.92 -9.76 -19.52
N SER A 58 -7.54 -9.77 -18.24
CA SER A 58 -8.45 -9.59 -17.10
C SER A 58 -8.77 -8.13 -16.79
N ALA A 59 -7.85 -7.19 -17.10
CA ALA A 59 -8.03 -5.75 -16.91
C ALA A 59 -7.30 -4.93 -18.00
N PRO A 60 -7.72 -5.04 -19.28
CA PRO A 60 -6.97 -4.50 -20.41
C PRO A 60 -6.70 -3.00 -20.32
N GLU A 61 -7.68 -2.20 -19.88
CA GLU A 61 -7.55 -0.76 -19.79
C GLU A 61 -6.56 -0.34 -18.70
N PHE A 62 -6.68 -0.89 -17.51
CA PHE A 62 -5.81 -0.57 -16.38
C PHE A 62 -4.39 -1.08 -16.60
N TYR A 63 -4.25 -2.32 -17.07
CA TYR A 63 -2.95 -2.91 -17.40
C TYR A 63 -2.22 -2.12 -18.49
N GLY A 64 -2.94 -1.78 -19.59
CA GLY A 64 -2.39 -0.99 -20.68
C GLY A 64 -2.00 0.43 -20.25
N LEU A 65 -2.74 1.04 -19.34
CA LEU A 65 -2.42 2.34 -18.75
C LEU A 65 -1.08 2.27 -17.99
N VAL A 66 -0.93 1.30 -17.08
CA VAL A 66 0.31 1.11 -16.30
C VAL A 66 1.49 0.80 -17.23
N GLN A 67 1.26 -0.01 -18.25
CA GLN A 67 2.30 -0.32 -19.25
C GLN A 67 2.81 0.94 -19.96
N ALA A 68 1.91 1.78 -20.44
CA ALA A 68 2.28 3.02 -21.11
C ALA A 68 3.04 3.98 -20.19
N LEU A 69 2.61 4.11 -18.94
CA LEU A 69 3.27 4.95 -17.93
C LEU A 69 4.65 4.41 -17.58
N SER A 70 4.80 3.09 -17.40
CA SER A 70 6.09 2.45 -17.10
C SER A 70 7.10 2.66 -18.22
N GLN A 71 6.67 2.54 -19.48
CA GLN A 71 7.51 2.85 -20.64
C GLN A 71 7.98 4.31 -20.65
N ARG A 72 7.07 5.26 -20.38
CA ARG A 72 7.40 6.68 -20.27
C ARG A 72 8.34 7.00 -19.12
N ALA A 73 8.19 6.29 -18.00
CA ALA A 73 9.07 6.41 -16.84
C ALA A 73 10.47 5.80 -17.05
N GLY A 74 10.66 4.99 -18.09
CA GLY A 74 11.88 4.19 -18.31
C GLY A 74 12.02 3.08 -17.29
N LEU A 75 10.91 2.53 -16.80
CA LEU A 75 10.86 1.47 -15.79
C LEU A 75 10.47 0.13 -16.42
N PRO A 76 10.96 -0.99 -15.87
CA PRO A 76 10.40 -2.30 -16.15
C PRO A 76 8.90 -2.31 -15.84
N MET A 77 8.13 -3.13 -16.59
CA MET A 77 6.70 -3.30 -16.31
C MET A 77 6.51 -3.90 -14.91
N PRO A 78 5.86 -3.21 -13.96
CA PRO A 78 5.56 -3.77 -12.65
C PRO A 78 4.45 -4.82 -12.75
N ARG A 79 4.34 -5.69 -11.75
CA ARG A 79 3.15 -6.52 -11.59
C ARG A 79 1.96 -5.62 -11.22
N VAL A 80 0.80 -5.87 -11.82
CA VAL A 80 -0.39 -5.03 -11.65
C VAL A 80 -1.44 -5.78 -10.85
N TYR A 81 -2.00 -5.11 -9.84
CA TYR A 81 -2.98 -5.70 -8.94
C TYR A 81 -4.23 -4.84 -8.82
N VAL A 82 -5.37 -5.48 -8.64
CA VAL A 82 -6.63 -4.85 -8.27
C VAL A 82 -7.07 -5.39 -6.92
N ILE A 83 -7.55 -4.47 -6.06
CA ILE A 83 -8.06 -4.77 -4.73
C ILE A 83 -9.55 -4.49 -4.74
N ASP A 84 -10.35 -5.48 -4.36
CA ASP A 84 -11.81 -5.32 -4.27
C ASP A 84 -12.17 -4.62 -2.95
N GLN A 85 -12.18 -3.29 -3.01
CA GLN A 85 -12.45 -2.41 -1.87
C GLN A 85 -13.03 -1.09 -2.34
N ASP A 86 -14.10 -0.61 -1.67
CA ASP A 86 -14.79 0.64 -2.02
C ASP A 86 -13.99 1.89 -1.63
N ALA A 87 -13.17 1.82 -0.59
CA ALA A 87 -12.32 2.94 -0.19
C ALA A 87 -11.27 3.21 -1.29
N PRO A 88 -11.24 4.44 -1.85
CA PRO A 88 -10.34 4.78 -2.95
C PRO A 88 -8.89 4.78 -2.47
N ASN A 89 -8.07 3.93 -3.08
CA ASN A 89 -6.66 3.84 -2.75
C ASN A 89 -5.83 3.27 -3.91
N ALA A 90 -4.54 3.64 -3.95
CA ALA A 90 -3.52 3.01 -4.78
C ALA A 90 -2.20 3.03 -4.03
N PHE A 91 -1.32 2.09 -4.33
CA PHE A 91 0.03 2.06 -3.79
C PHE A 91 1.00 1.28 -4.68
N ALA A 92 2.27 1.60 -4.56
CA ALA A 92 3.37 0.80 -5.10
C ALA A 92 4.10 0.08 -3.97
N THR A 93 4.60 -1.11 -4.27
CA THR A 93 5.40 -1.94 -3.36
C THR A 93 6.51 -2.64 -4.13
N GLY A 94 7.49 -3.18 -3.42
CA GLY A 94 8.58 -3.92 -4.02
C GLY A 94 9.95 -3.46 -3.52
N ARG A 95 10.95 -4.33 -3.66
CA ARG A 95 12.31 -4.06 -3.16
C ARG A 95 13.17 -3.23 -4.13
N ASN A 96 12.83 -3.24 -5.40
CA ASN A 96 13.49 -2.49 -6.46
C ASN A 96 12.57 -2.40 -7.69
N PRO A 97 12.89 -1.57 -8.71
CA PRO A 97 12.05 -1.42 -9.89
C PRO A 97 11.78 -2.73 -10.65
N GLU A 98 12.74 -3.66 -10.69
CA GLU A 98 12.61 -4.95 -11.37
C GLU A 98 11.64 -5.90 -10.66
N ASN A 99 11.38 -5.67 -9.37
CA ASN A 99 10.46 -6.45 -8.53
C ASN A 99 9.35 -5.58 -7.95
N ALA A 100 8.98 -4.53 -8.67
CA ALA A 100 7.89 -3.66 -8.27
C ALA A 100 6.52 -4.26 -8.57
N ALA A 101 5.55 -3.87 -7.77
CA ALA A 101 4.14 -4.11 -8.00
C ALA A 101 3.37 -2.83 -7.71
N VAL A 102 2.30 -2.60 -8.47
CA VAL A 102 1.37 -1.49 -8.25
C VAL A 102 -0.04 -2.04 -8.06
N ALA A 103 -0.79 -1.45 -7.16
CA ALA A 103 -2.14 -1.86 -6.84
C ALA A 103 -3.08 -0.66 -6.83
N ALA A 104 -4.33 -0.86 -7.27
CA ALA A 104 -5.41 0.11 -7.14
C ALA A 104 -6.68 -0.58 -6.67
N THR A 105 -7.48 0.12 -5.86
CA THR A 105 -8.77 -0.38 -5.41
C THR A 105 -9.86 -0.17 -6.48
N THR A 106 -10.87 -1.03 -6.47
CA THR A 106 -12.07 -0.86 -7.31
C THR A 106 -12.75 0.47 -7.06
N GLY A 107 -12.78 0.92 -5.80
CA GLY A 107 -13.31 2.24 -5.44
C GLY A 107 -12.58 3.40 -6.12
N LEU A 108 -11.24 3.36 -6.17
CA LEU A 108 -10.46 4.37 -6.88
C LEU A 108 -10.73 4.34 -8.40
N LEU A 109 -10.65 3.14 -8.99
CA LEU A 109 -10.84 2.97 -10.44
C LEU A 109 -12.24 3.36 -10.92
N ASN A 110 -13.26 3.19 -10.06
CA ASN A 110 -14.65 3.59 -10.36
C ASN A 110 -14.89 5.10 -10.16
N MET A 111 -14.15 5.72 -9.25
CA MET A 111 -14.34 7.13 -8.89
C MET A 111 -13.62 8.08 -9.84
N LEU A 112 -12.43 7.71 -10.27
CA LEU A 112 -11.55 8.57 -11.04
C LEU A 112 -11.74 8.39 -12.55
N THR A 113 -11.52 9.48 -13.29
CA THR A 113 -11.38 9.42 -14.75
C THR A 113 -10.07 8.72 -15.12
N ARG A 114 -9.95 8.30 -16.36
CA ARG A 114 -8.74 7.66 -16.87
C ARG A 114 -7.48 8.50 -16.67
N ASP A 115 -7.57 9.81 -16.92
CA ASP A 115 -6.43 10.72 -16.77
C ASP A 115 -6.06 10.90 -15.31
N GLU A 116 -7.04 10.94 -14.40
CA GLU A 116 -6.81 10.97 -12.96
C GLU A 116 -6.16 9.68 -12.46
N VAL A 117 -6.62 8.51 -12.92
CA VAL A 117 -5.97 7.22 -12.63
C VAL A 117 -4.54 7.22 -13.18
N ALA A 118 -4.33 7.78 -14.38
CA ALA A 118 -2.98 7.92 -14.94
C ALA A 118 -2.09 8.79 -14.06
N GLY A 119 -2.60 9.90 -13.53
CA GLY A 119 -1.88 10.77 -12.60
C GLY A 119 -1.49 10.02 -11.33
N VAL A 120 -2.44 9.32 -10.70
CA VAL A 120 -2.20 8.50 -9.50
C VAL A 120 -1.17 7.41 -9.78
N MET A 121 -1.34 6.62 -10.84
CA MET A 121 -0.41 5.54 -11.16
C MET A 121 0.98 6.06 -11.54
N ALA A 122 1.06 7.25 -12.15
CA ALA A 122 2.33 7.90 -12.45
C ALA A 122 3.04 8.36 -11.16
N HIS A 123 2.30 8.84 -10.16
CA HIS A 123 2.83 9.13 -8.83
C HIS A 123 3.40 7.87 -8.15
N GLU A 124 2.66 6.76 -8.19
CA GLU A 124 3.12 5.47 -7.65
C GLU A 124 4.38 4.97 -8.37
N LEU A 125 4.44 5.12 -9.68
CA LEU A 125 5.64 4.83 -10.46
C LEU A 125 6.79 5.80 -10.15
N GLY A 126 6.50 7.02 -9.72
CA GLY A 126 7.45 7.98 -9.19
C GLY A 126 8.17 7.42 -7.95
N HIS A 127 7.45 6.82 -7.01
CA HIS A 127 8.03 6.12 -5.85
C HIS A 127 8.90 4.94 -6.25
N VAL A 128 8.49 4.17 -7.27
CA VAL A 128 9.32 3.08 -7.82
C VAL A 128 10.62 3.62 -8.40
N LYS A 129 10.54 4.68 -9.22
CA LYS A 129 11.69 5.33 -9.87
C LYS A 129 12.67 5.90 -8.83
N ASN A 130 12.15 6.53 -7.79
CA ASN A 130 12.92 7.12 -6.70
C ASN A 130 13.44 6.10 -5.68
N ARG A 131 13.06 4.82 -5.83
CA ARG A 131 13.38 3.70 -4.92
C ARG A 131 12.85 3.89 -3.49
N ASP A 132 11.73 4.57 -3.35
CA ASP A 132 11.06 4.79 -2.07
C ASP A 132 10.30 3.55 -1.59
N THR A 133 9.84 2.73 -2.53
CA THR A 133 8.95 1.57 -2.29
C THR A 133 9.53 0.57 -1.31
N LEU A 134 10.84 0.30 -1.36
CA LEU A 134 11.48 -0.62 -0.41
C LEU A 134 11.30 -0.16 1.03
N ILE A 135 11.59 1.10 1.32
CA ILE A 135 11.50 1.67 2.67
C ILE A 135 10.05 1.65 3.14
N MET A 136 9.12 2.11 2.30
CA MET A 136 7.69 2.15 2.60
C MET A 136 7.14 0.74 2.88
N THR A 137 7.46 -0.22 2.03
CA THR A 137 7.02 -1.61 2.15
C THR A 137 7.57 -2.28 3.42
N MET A 138 8.84 -2.09 3.72
CA MET A 138 9.45 -2.63 4.94
C MET A 138 8.82 -2.04 6.19
N VAL A 139 8.57 -0.74 6.22
CA VAL A 139 7.89 -0.07 7.33
C VAL A 139 6.49 -0.61 7.52
N ALA A 140 5.70 -0.70 6.46
CA ALA A 140 4.33 -1.25 6.52
C ALA A 140 4.31 -2.69 7.06
N THR A 141 5.26 -3.52 6.61
CA THR A 141 5.37 -4.93 7.06
C THR A 141 5.73 -5.03 8.54
N ILE A 142 6.73 -4.26 8.99
CA ILE A 142 7.19 -4.28 10.39
C ILE A 142 6.09 -3.74 11.31
N ALA A 143 5.48 -2.64 10.94
CA ALA A 143 4.42 -2.04 11.73
C ALA A 143 3.16 -2.92 11.75
N GLY A 144 2.87 -3.65 10.66
CA GLY A 144 1.84 -4.70 10.62
C GLY A 144 2.12 -5.83 11.59
N ALA A 145 3.35 -6.32 11.64
CA ALA A 145 3.77 -7.35 12.59
C ALA A 145 3.64 -6.87 14.04
N ILE A 146 4.02 -5.62 14.34
CA ILE A 146 3.87 -5.02 15.67
C ILE A 146 2.41 -4.89 16.07
N SER A 147 1.54 -4.42 15.14
CA SER A 147 0.09 -4.33 15.38
C SER A 147 -0.52 -5.71 15.64
N MET A 148 -0.09 -6.73 14.90
CA MET A 148 -0.53 -8.10 15.12
C MET A 148 -0.12 -8.64 16.50
N LEU A 149 1.13 -8.39 16.94
CA LEU A 149 1.61 -8.76 18.26
C LEU A 149 0.86 -8.03 19.38
N ALA A 150 0.57 -6.75 19.21
CA ALA A 150 -0.20 -5.96 20.18
C ALA A 150 -1.63 -6.51 20.31
N ASN A 151 -2.30 -6.83 19.21
CA ASN A 151 -3.63 -7.44 19.21
C ASN A 151 -3.63 -8.84 19.84
N PHE A 152 -2.60 -9.64 19.57
CA PHE A 152 -2.42 -10.95 20.19
C PHE A 152 -2.25 -10.84 21.70
N GLY A 153 -1.42 -9.89 22.19
CA GLY A 153 -1.26 -9.61 23.61
C GLY A 153 -2.56 -9.19 24.31
N LEU A 154 -3.42 -8.41 23.63
CA LEU A 154 -4.74 -8.03 24.14
C LEU A 154 -5.70 -9.23 24.21
N PHE A 155 -5.65 -10.14 23.24
CA PHE A 155 -6.47 -11.35 23.22
C PHE A 155 -6.17 -12.28 24.40
N PHE A 156 -4.90 -12.46 24.76
CA PHE A 156 -4.51 -13.25 25.93
C PHE A 156 -4.87 -12.58 27.26
N ARG A 157 -5.03 -11.25 27.28
CA ARG A 157 -5.45 -10.51 28.47
C ARG A 157 -6.94 -10.75 28.82
N GLY A 158 -7.77 -11.10 27.84
CA GLY A 158 -9.22 -11.33 28.04
C GLY A 158 -9.60 -12.70 28.61
N GLY A 159 -8.66 -13.64 28.75
CA GLY A 159 -8.97 -15.04 29.09
C GLY A 159 -8.33 -15.60 30.38
N GLY A 160 -7.62 -14.82 31.16
CA GLY A 160 -6.86 -15.34 32.32
C GLY A 160 -7.20 -14.66 33.64
N ASN A 161 -7.47 -15.48 34.67
CA ASN A 161 -7.63 -15.10 36.07
C ASN A 161 -6.43 -14.26 36.56
N GLU A 162 -6.70 -13.38 37.54
CA GLU A 162 -5.81 -12.37 38.12
C GLU A 162 -4.48 -12.87 38.78
N GLU A 163 -4.14 -14.16 38.70
CA GLU A 163 -2.99 -14.71 39.39
C GLU A 163 -1.62 -14.65 38.67
N ASN A 164 -1.56 -14.21 37.41
CA ASN A 164 -0.30 -14.12 36.67
C ASN A 164 0.16 -12.68 36.39
N GLY A 165 0.47 -11.93 37.44
CA GLY A 165 0.95 -10.54 37.36
C GLY A 165 2.22 -10.34 36.52
N HIS A 166 3.03 -11.36 36.26
CA HIS A 166 4.27 -11.26 35.50
C HIS A 166 4.07 -11.25 33.97
N SER A 167 3.10 -12.00 33.45
CA SER A 167 2.79 -12.00 31.99
C SER A 167 2.14 -10.69 31.56
N ASN A 168 1.34 -10.05 32.43
CA ASN A 168 0.76 -8.74 32.18
C ASN A 168 1.81 -7.62 32.15
N MET A 169 2.87 -7.72 32.95
CA MET A 169 3.93 -6.70 32.99
C MET A 169 4.78 -6.74 31.72
N ILE A 170 5.11 -7.92 31.20
CA ILE A 170 5.87 -8.07 29.94
C ILE A 170 5.06 -7.56 28.75
N ALA A 171 3.77 -7.89 28.64
CA ALA A 171 2.89 -7.40 27.59
C ALA A 171 2.71 -5.88 27.64
N THR A 172 2.58 -5.30 28.85
CA THR A 172 2.49 -3.85 29.05
C THR A 172 3.83 -3.17 28.73
N LEU A 173 4.95 -3.75 29.13
CA LEU A 173 6.29 -3.22 28.83
C LEU A 173 6.57 -3.25 27.32
N LEU A 174 6.20 -4.34 26.64
CA LEU A 174 6.27 -4.45 25.18
C LEU A 174 5.39 -3.40 24.51
N ALA A 175 4.16 -3.21 24.94
CA ALA A 175 3.28 -2.20 24.37
C ALA A 175 3.80 -0.77 24.60
N VAL A 176 4.28 -0.45 25.79
CA VAL A 176 4.78 0.90 26.16
C VAL A 176 6.10 1.23 25.47
N ILE A 177 6.98 0.24 25.26
CA ILE A 177 8.27 0.47 24.61
C ILE A 177 8.15 0.38 23.08
N VAL A 178 7.41 -0.62 22.58
CA VAL A 178 7.35 -0.93 21.13
C VAL A 178 6.46 0.05 20.38
N ALA A 179 5.36 0.54 21.00
CA ALA A 179 4.45 1.47 20.33
C ALA A 179 5.10 2.83 19.97
N PRO A 180 5.88 3.50 20.85
CA PRO A 180 6.60 4.72 20.47
C PRO A 180 7.68 4.48 19.40
N PHE A 181 8.39 3.34 19.46
CA PHE A 181 9.36 2.98 18.42
C PHE A 181 8.68 2.71 17.08
N ALA A 182 7.55 2.01 17.08
CA ALA A 182 6.75 1.82 15.87
C ALA A 182 6.31 3.16 15.28
N ALA A 183 5.80 4.07 16.11
CA ALA A 183 5.39 5.40 15.68
C ALA A 183 6.58 6.21 15.09
N MET A 184 7.75 6.15 15.73
CA MET A 184 8.97 6.84 15.25
C MET A 184 9.47 6.24 13.92
N ILE A 185 9.41 4.92 13.76
CA ILE A 185 9.74 4.21 12.53
C ILE A 185 8.85 4.66 11.39
N VAL A 186 7.57 4.75 11.68
CA VAL A 186 6.54 5.23 10.79
C VAL A 186 6.83 6.67 10.36
N GLN A 187 7.11 7.57 11.27
CA GLN A 187 7.43 8.97 10.97
C GLN A 187 8.72 9.13 10.13
N MET A 188 9.75 8.32 10.36
CA MET A 188 10.98 8.36 9.57
C MET A 188 10.82 7.83 8.13
N ALA A 189 9.86 6.95 7.89
CA ALA A 189 9.63 6.39 6.56
C ALA A 189 8.94 7.39 5.63
N ILE A 190 8.18 8.33 6.18
CA ILE A 190 7.43 9.30 5.42
C ILE A 190 8.12 10.66 5.52
N SER A 191 8.99 10.90 4.57
CA SER A 191 9.52 12.24 4.35
C SER A 191 8.55 12.99 3.41
N ARG A 192 8.07 14.16 3.84
CA ARG A 192 7.31 15.09 2.98
C ARG A 192 8.01 15.35 1.65
N THR A 193 9.33 15.35 1.66
CA THR A 193 10.18 15.50 0.46
C THR A 193 9.95 14.37 -0.55
N ARG A 194 9.66 13.14 -0.10
CA ARG A 194 9.39 12.01 -1.00
C ARG A 194 8.06 12.17 -1.73
N GLU A 195 7.03 12.65 -1.04
CA GLU A 195 5.73 12.91 -1.65
C GLU A 195 5.84 13.96 -2.75
N TYR A 196 6.51 15.08 -2.48
CA TYR A 196 6.76 16.11 -3.50
C TYR A 196 7.63 15.59 -4.66
N GLY A 197 8.62 14.75 -4.35
CA GLY A 197 9.43 14.09 -5.38
C GLY A 197 8.64 13.11 -6.25
N ALA A 198 7.69 12.38 -5.65
CA ALA A 198 6.80 11.50 -6.38
C ALA A 198 5.73 12.29 -7.18
N ASP A 199 5.22 13.40 -6.63
CA ASP A 199 4.31 14.30 -7.34
C ASP A 199 4.98 14.90 -8.59
N GLN A 200 6.22 15.37 -8.47
CA GLN A 200 6.98 15.87 -9.63
C GLN A 200 7.25 14.78 -10.65
N ALA A 201 7.74 13.60 -10.22
CA ALA A 201 7.96 12.47 -11.12
C ALA A 201 6.66 12.01 -11.78
N GLY A 202 5.56 11.98 -11.04
CA GLY A 202 4.23 11.66 -11.53
C GLY A 202 3.74 12.66 -12.58
N ALA A 203 3.98 13.95 -12.36
CA ALA A 203 3.69 15.01 -13.31
C ALA A 203 4.48 14.83 -14.63
N GLU A 204 5.78 14.53 -14.52
CA GLU A 204 6.65 14.26 -15.68
C GLU A 204 6.22 12.99 -16.43
N ILE A 205 5.94 11.90 -15.71
CA ILE A 205 5.55 10.61 -16.30
C ILE A 205 4.16 10.70 -16.94
N SER A 206 3.16 11.27 -16.27
CA SER A 206 1.81 11.43 -16.81
C SER A 206 1.75 12.50 -17.90
N GLY A 207 2.56 13.55 -17.78
CA GLY A 207 2.46 14.76 -18.57
C GLY A 207 1.24 15.62 -18.21
N ASN A 208 0.56 15.29 -17.10
CA ASN A 208 -0.68 15.95 -16.67
C ASN A 208 -0.74 16.11 -15.15
N PRO A 209 -0.01 17.07 -14.57
CA PRO A 209 -0.04 17.33 -13.14
C PRO A 209 -1.42 17.71 -12.60
N ARG A 210 -2.25 18.39 -13.39
CA ARG A 210 -3.61 18.76 -12.98
C ARG A 210 -4.54 17.56 -12.79
N ALA A 211 -4.35 16.49 -13.56
CA ALA A 211 -5.11 15.26 -13.36
C ALA A 211 -4.78 14.61 -12.01
N LEU A 212 -3.51 14.63 -11.60
CA LEU A 212 -3.11 14.18 -10.26
C LEU A 212 -3.69 15.10 -9.18
N ALA A 213 -3.63 16.43 -9.35
CA ALA A 213 -4.21 17.39 -8.42
C ALA A 213 -5.73 17.17 -8.25
N SER A 214 -6.46 16.96 -9.35
CA SER A 214 -7.89 16.63 -9.34
C SER A 214 -8.17 15.30 -8.65
N ALA A 215 -7.35 14.27 -8.90
CA ALA A 215 -7.46 12.98 -8.23
C ALA A 215 -7.30 13.11 -6.71
N LEU A 216 -6.27 13.83 -6.25
CA LEU A 216 -6.01 14.08 -4.84
C LEU A 216 -7.18 14.79 -4.16
N ALA A 217 -7.75 15.82 -4.80
CA ALA A 217 -8.93 16.52 -4.28
C ALA A 217 -10.14 15.58 -4.11
N LYS A 218 -10.41 14.73 -5.11
CA LYS A 218 -11.52 13.76 -5.05
C LYS A 218 -11.31 12.69 -3.98
N ILE A 219 -10.10 12.11 -3.92
CA ILE A 219 -9.76 11.05 -2.96
C ILE A 219 -9.86 11.61 -1.53
N SER A 220 -9.29 12.79 -1.28
CA SER A 220 -9.30 13.46 0.02
C SER A 220 -10.74 13.70 0.52
N GLY A 221 -11.59 14.29 -0.31
CA GLY A 221 -12.99 14.55 0.05
C GLY A 221 -13.82 13.28 0.30
N ARG A 222 -13.42 12.14 -0.22
CA ARG A 222 -14.13 10.87 -0.05
C ARG A 222 -13.53 9.99 1.03
N ALA A 223 -12.25 10.11 1.32
CA ALA A 223 -11.56 9.35 2.37
C ALA A 223 -12.17 9.59 3.76
N GLU A 224 -12.76 10.76 3.99
CA GLU A 224 -13.47 11.08 5.23
C GLU A 224 -14.82 10.34 5.38
N LEU A 225 -15.41 9.89 4.28
CA LEU A 225 -16.78 9.35 4.24
C LEU A 225 -16.82 7.82 4.18
N ILE A 226 -15.75 7.16 3.74
CA ILE A 226 -15.73 5.71 3.52
C ILE A 226 -14.75 5.06 4.50
N PRO A 227 -15.21 4.24 5.46
CA PRO A 227 -14.34 3.50 6.37
C PRO A 227 -13.39 2.59 5.63
N ASN A 228 -12.14 2.54 6.08
CA ASN A 228 -11.15 1.63 5.55
C ASN A 228 -10.76 0.59 6.61
N PRO A 229 -11.36 -0.60 6.60
CA PRO A 229 -11.14 -1.60 7.64
C PRO A 229 -9.70 -2.14 7.70
N VAL A 230 -8.91 -2.02 6.63
CA VAL A 230 -7.50 -2.41 6.63
C VAL A 230 -6.66 -1.35 7.33
N ALA A 231 -6.92 -0.07 7.07
CA ALA A 231 -6.25 1.04 7.75
C ALA A 231 -6.59 1.08 9.26
N GLU A 232 -7.83 0.78 9.62
CA GLU A 232 -8.27 0.73 11.02
C GLU A 232 -7.58 -0.40 11.79
N ARG A 233 -7.44 -1.58 11.18
CA ARG A 233 -6.75 -2.74 11.79
C ARG A 233 -5.24 -2.60 11.78
N ASN A 234 -4.69 -1.89 10.84
CA ASN A 234 -3.26 -1.68 10.66
C ASN A 234 -2.96 -0.24 10.24
N PRO A 235 -2.88 0.70 11.21
CA PRO A 235 -2.59 2.11 10.94
C PRO A 235 -1.29 2.33 10.17
N ALA A 236 -0.36 1.39 10.25
CA ALA A 236 0.90 1.47 9.53
C ALA A 236 0.75 1.15 8.04
N ALA A 237 -0.20 0.31 7.65
CA ALA A 237 -0.53 0.09 6.25
C ALA A 237 -1.21 1.33 5.63
N ALA A 238 -1.87 2.17 6.44
CA ALA A 238 -2.47 3.42 5.99
C ALA A 238 -1.45 4.40 5.37
N GLN A 239 -0.17 4.19 5.61
CA GLN A 239 0.91 5.01 5.09
C GLN A 239 1.33 4.66 3.66
N LEU A 240 0.89 3.52 3.15
CA LEU A 240 0.98 3.18 1.74
C LEU A 240 -0.12 3.87 0.92
N TYR A 241 -1.03 4.60 1.57
CA TYR A 241 -2.18 5.19 0.90
C TYR A 241 -1.83 6.57 0.37
N ILE A 242 -2.27 6.85 -0.84
CA ILE A 242 -2.04 8.12 -1.52
C ILE A 242 -2.59 9.34 -0.75
N VAL A 243 -3.64 9.13 0.03
CA VAL A 243 -4.21 10.12 0.98
C VAL A 243 -4.38 9.45 2.34
N PRO A 244 -3.84 10.04 3.42
CA PRO A 244 -3.97 9.47 4.77
C PRO A 244 -5.44 9.46 5.23
N VAL A 245 -5.85 8.34 5.81
CA VAL A 245 -7.17 8.17 6.42
C VAL A 245 -7.04 8.47 7.91
N HIS A 246 -7.76 9.50 8.38
CA HIS A 246 -7.91 9.85 9.81
C HIS A 246 -6.70 9.59 10.73
N VAL A 247 -5.66 10.37 10.57
CA VAL A 247 -4.64 10.53 11.61
C VAL A 247 -4.75 11.99 12.07
N SER A 248 -4.84 12.23 13.39
CA SER A 248 -4.87 13.59 13.92
C SER A 248 -3.74 14.43 13.29
N GLU A 249 -3.97 15.68 12.94
CA GLU A 249 -3.05 16.56 12.21
C GLU A 249 -1.63 16.58 12.80
N LEU A 250 -1.49 16.36 14.12
CA LEU A 250 -0.22 16.27 14.84
C LEU A 250 0.65 15.07 14.41
N PHE A 251 0.05 14.02 13.83
CA PHE A 251 0.74 12.80 13.39
C PHE A 251 0.61 12.55 11.88
N SER A 252 0.06 13.51 11.14
CA SER A 252 -0.02 13.45 9.69
C SER A 252 1.39 13.54 9.10
N THR A 253 1.84 12.44 8.57
CA THR A 253 3.17 12.26 7.98
C THR A 253 3.23 12.70 6.53
N HIS A 254 2.06 12.84 5.87
CA HIS A 254 1.95 13.37 4.52
C HIS A 254 1.80 14.89 4.55
N PRO A 255 2.30 15.62 3.55
CA PRO A 255 1.97 17.02 3.35
C PRO A 255 0.44 17.14 3.23
N ALA A 256 -0.12 18.25 3.74
CA ALA A 256 -1.52 18.53 3.54
C ALA A 256 -1.86 18.47 2.04
N THR A 257 -2.97 17.83 1.69
CA THR A 257 -3.37 17.60 0.29
C THR A 257 -3.44 18.92 -0.48
N GLU A 258 -3.88 19.98 0.16
CA GLU A 258 -3.95 21.34 -0.42
C GLU A 258 -2.57 21.85 -0.86
N LYS A 259 -1.52 21.55 -0.08
CA LYS A 259 -0.14 21.94 -0.43
C LYS A 259 0.41 21.15 -1.59
N ARG A 260 0.06 19.86 -1.70
CA ARG A 260 0.42 19.03 -2.86
C ARG A 260 -0.30 19.51 -4.12
N ILE A 261 -1.60 19.83 -4.01
CA ILE A 261 -2.38 20.39 -5.12
C ILE A 261 -1.77 21.71 -5.58
N ALA A 262 -1.43 22.63 -4.66
CA ALA A 262 -0.80 23.89 -5.02
C ALA A 262 0.54 23.68 -5.74
N ALA A 263 1.40 22.79 -5.26
CA ALA A 263 2.66 22.46 -5.91
C ALA A 263 2.47 21.85 -7.31
N LEU A 264 1.47 21.00 -7.49
CA LEU A 264 1.13 20.42 -8.81
C LEU A 264 0.62 21.47 -9.79
N GLU A 265 -0.10 22.50 -9.32
CA GLU A 265 -0.52 23.62 -10.17
C GLU A 265 0.69 24.50 -10.58
N GLU A 266 1.67 24.71 -9.71
CA GLU A 266 2.94 25.35 -10.06
C GLU A 266 3.69 24.57 -11.14
N ILE A 267 3.82 23.24 -10.96
CA ILE A 267 4.43 22.36 -11.96
C ILE A 267 3.67 22.43 -13.29
N ALA A 268 2.33 22.48 -13.27
CA ALA A 268 1.52 22.61 -14.49
C ALA A 268 1.80 23.90 -15.25
N GLN A 269 2.00 25.01 -14.54
CA GLN A 269 2.37 26.29 -15.14
C GLN A 269 3.78 26.24 -15.75
N ASP A 270 4.74 25.65 -15.03
CA ASP A 270 6.12 25.51 -15.53
C ASP A 270 6.19 24.60 -16.76
N MET A 271 5.35 23.56 -16.83
CA MET A 271 5.22 22.70 -18.01
C MET A 271 4.48 23.38 -19.19
N GLY A 272 4.07 24.64 -19.06
CA GLY A 272 3.39 25.41 -20.13
C GLY A 272 1.96 24.97 -20.39
N GLN A 273 1.32 24.27 -19.49
CA GLN A 273 -0.08 23.84 -19.60
C GLN A 273 -1.02 25.02 -19.32
N LYS A 274 -1.18 25.90 -20.31
CA LYS A 274 -2.08 27.07 -20.15
C LYS A 274 -3.55 26.68 -20.12
N ASP A 275 -3.96 25.63 -20.85
CA ASP A 275 -5.37 25.20 -20.97
C ASP A 275 -5.42 23.69 -21.23
N GLY A 276 -5.60 22.89 -20.19
CA GLY A 276 -5.86 21.44 -20.27
C GLY A 276 -4.73 20.58 -20.84
N PRO A 277 -4.64 19.32 -20.46
CA PRO A 277 -3.59 18.44 -20.95
C PRO A 277 -3.82 18.08 -22.42
N PRO A 278 -2.75 17.83 -23.19
CA PRO A 278 -2.91 17.11 -24.43
C PRO A 278 -3.46 15.72 -24.09
N PRO A 279 -4.53 15.27 -24.76
CA PRO A 279 -5.09 13.95 -24.49
C PRO A 279 -3.99 12.90 -24.71
N MET A 280 -3.87 11.95 -23.77
CA MET A 280 -3.02 10.78 -23.99
C MET A 280 -3.56 10.03 -25.21
N THR A 281 -2.90 10.18 -26.35
CA THR A 281 -3.20 9.44 -27.58
C THR A 281 -2.82 7.97 -27.35
N MET A 282 -3.79 7.20 -26.90
CA MET A 282 -3.79 5.74 -27.06
C MET A 282 -4.55 5.40 -28.33
N PRO A 283 -4.25 4.28 -29.00
CA PRO A 283 -4.99 3.90 -30.20
C PRO A 283 -6.49 3.85 -29.86
N SER A 284 -7.25 4.57 -30.67
CA SER A 284 -8.67 4.85 -30.56
C SER A 284 -9.49 3.57 -30.30
N GLN A 285 -10.10 3.48 -29.12
CA GLN A 285 -11.37 2.80 -28.99
C GLN A 285 -12.39 3.85 -28.54
N THR A 286 -13.51 3.88 -29.24
CA THR A 286 -14.62 4.82 -29.21
C THR A 286 -14.98 5.32 -27.81
N ALA A 287 -15.01 6.66 -27.67
CA ALA A 287 -15.37 7.38 -26.46
C ALA A 287 -16.79 7.08 -25.98
N THR A 288 -16.89 6.20 -25.01
CA THR A 288 -18.01 6.15 -24.10
C THR A 288 -17.43 6.48 -22.72
N ARG A 289 -18.13 7.24 -21.87
CA ARG A 289 -17.74 7.57 -20.50
C ARG A 289 -17.32 6.27 -19.79
N ALA A 290 -16.04 5.93 -19.88
CA ALA A 290 -15.50 4.70 -19.34
C ALA A 290 -14.92 5.01 -17.96
N SER A 291 -15.53 4.47 -16.95
CA SER A 291 -14.83 4.04 -15.72
C SER A 291 -13.58 3.26 -16.15
N ALA A 292 -12.46 3.40 -15.44
CA ALA A 292 -11.22 2.71 -15.77
C ALA A 292 -11.32 1.16 -15.68
N LEU A 293 -12.51 0.66 -15.35
CA LEU A 293 -12.89 -0.75 -15.34
C LEU A 293 -14.14 -0.95 -16.20
N SER A 294 -14.02 -1.71 -17.27
CA SER A 294 -15.16 -2.53 -17.70
C SER A 294 -15.49 -3.50 -16.53
N PRO A 295 -16.78 -3.78 -16.28
CA PRO A 295 -17.13 -4.68 -15.18
C PRO A 295 -16.38 -6.01 -15.36
N VAL A 296 -15.55 -6.35 -14.38
CA VAL A 296 -14.88 -7.67 -14.32
C VAL A 296 -15.99 -8.69 -14.17
N VAL A 297 -16.37 -9.33 -15.27
CA VAL A 297 -17.26 -10.48 -15.23
C VAL A 297 -16.46 -11.61 -14.58
N PRO A 298 -16.83 -12.08 -13.38
CA PRO A 298 -16.18 -13.25 -12.80
C PRO A 298 -16.33 -14.40 -13.80
N PRO A 299 -15.31 -15.26 -13.99
CA PRO A 299 -15.44 -16.43 -14.84
C PRO A 299 -16.67 -17.22 -14.38
N ALA A 300 -17.59 -17.47 -15.31
CA ALA A 300 -18.78 -18.25 -15.03
C ALA A 300 -18.37 -19.55 -14.35
N ALA A 301 -18.90 -19.79 -13.14
CA ALA A 301 -18.67 -21.02 -12.43
C ALA A 301 -19.02 -22.18 -13.37
N ALA A 302 -18.08 -23.09 -13.58
CA ALA A 302 -18.29 -24.28 -14.39
C ALA A 302 -19.57 -24.98 -13.94
N PRO A 303 -20.47 -25.33 -14.84
CA PRO A 303 -21.74 -25.96 -14.47
C PRO A 303 -21.45 -27.25 -13.70
N LYS A 304 -21.94 -27.34 -12.46
CA LYS A 304 -21.89 -28.56 -11.67
C LYS A 304 -22.57 -29.66 -12.50
N PRO A 305 -21.97 -30.85 -12.63
CA PRO A 305 -22.58 -31.94 -13.35
C PRO A 305 -23.97 -32.24 -12.72
N ARG A 306 -25.01 -32.14 -13.53
CA ARG A 306 -26.36 -32.55 -13.13
C ARG A 306 -26.30 -34.02 -12.81
N ARG A 307 -26.51 -34.37 -11.54
CA ARG A 307 -26.81 -35.77 -11.18
C ARG A 307 -28.09 -36.19 -11.92
N SER A 308 -27.96 -37.14 -12.78
CA SER A 308 -29.10 -37.81 -13.42
C SER A 308 -30.00 -38.43 -12.34
N ALA A 309 -31.29 -38.10 -12.40
CA ALA A 309 -32.31 -38.63 -11.49
C ALA A 309 -32.77 -40.05 -11.82
N LEU A 310 -31.99 -40.82 -12.59
CA LEU A 310 -32.34 -42.15 -13.05
C LEU A 310 -31.17 -43.12 -12.78
N ASP A 311 -31.00 -43.50 -11.53
CA ASP A 311 -30.34 -44.77 -11.17
C ASP A 311 -30.97 -45.35 -9.89
N PRO A 312 -32.00 -46.23 -10.02
CA PRO A 312 -32.72 -46.82 -8.89
C PRO A 312 -32.14 -48.15 -8.39
N HIS A 313 -30.96 -48.60 -8.80
CA HIS A 313 -30.41 -49.87 -8.33
C HIS A 313 -28.91 -49.80 -8.06
N GLY A 314 -28.55 -49.37 -6.84
CA GLY A 314 -27.27 -49.69 -6.26
C GLY A 314 -27.26 -51.09 -5.66
N ARG A 315 -26.43 -51.93 -6.18
CA ARG A 315 -25.83 -53.08 -5.47
C ARG A 315 -24.32 -52.90 -5.48
#